data_b35710548ad26b96dc2fcd0c18326d19
#
_entry.id   b35710548ad26b96dc2fcd0c18326d19
#
_cell.length_a   1.000
_cell.length_b   1.000
_cell.length_c   1.000
_cell.angle_alpha   90.00
_cell.angle_beta   90.00
_cell.angle_gamma   90.00
#
_symmetry.space_group_name_H-M   'P 1'
#
loop_
_entity.id
_entity.type
_entity.pdbx_description
1 polymer ?
#
loop_
_entity_poly.entity_id
_entity_poly.type
_entity_poly.pdbx_seq_one_letter_code
_entity_poly.pdbx_strand_id
1 'polypeptide(L)'
;MWLPTALLLAAVIAGSANQVAYQVNLSVQRALGNFNPPLGDTVVVSGTFSTTDWTTTNTLIASLADSNIFTGTFNNNVGTGNTENHKFIINPGGNSPAGQLNWESIANRAFQVTAANQTLPVVYFNDVTNASTPAITNFLAGVDFSLLPFFESNGITYKVNGQTKDALAILKTNGINCLRLRLFTSSAAQAQTDPYNYINNLGYTVSLAVRVKNAGLKFMLDFHYSDTWADPGKQSVPAAWTNLDFSQLVQQMRTYNSNAIAAFATAGAMPDYVAVGNEITGGMLWPLGAVPGTNTTVQWPQLAQLMNAAIQGIHDASGTNMPKTIVHIDRGGDWNTTKWFFDNLITAQQVQFDIIGESYYPFWHGSLGDLANCLTNAALRYGKPVMVAETAFPWTNSIWATNIYGIPPTTNGQVQFVVALAQVVKSVPYNLGAGIFWWGTEYQKLNGVNEAGFNTTSFFNSQGNVLPVAGAFGQMAAPVLLSASLTGSSLKVAWPLSGAGMTLTTTTSLSSGTVWLQVTNLVQTTGTVFYTTQPVTSGTNRFYRLQTN
;
A
#
# COMPACT_ATOMS: atom_id res chain seq x y z
N MET A 1 78.04 32.34 -37.21
CA MET A 1 76.94 33.09 -36.58
C MET A 1 75.78 32.20 -36.42
N TRP A 2 75.67 31.54 -35.28
CA TRP A 2 74.64 30.53 -34.98
C TRP A 2 73.61 31.15 -34.01
N LEU A 3 72.38 31.20 -34.43
CA LEU A 3 71.23 31.56 -33.54
C LEU A 3 70.69 30.28 -32.88
N PRO A 4 70.44 30.32 -31.57
CA PRO A 4 69.80 29.16 -30.93
C PRO A 4 68.27 29.29 -31.06
N THR A 5 67.67 28.20 -31.51
CA THR A 5 66.21 27.99 -31.56
C THR A 5 65.69 27.79 -30.14
N ALA A 6 64.87 28.70 -29.65
CA ALA A 6 64.18 28.55 -28.36
C ALA A 6 63.03 27.52 -28.51
N LEU A 7 63.13 26.42 -27.79
CA LEU A 7 62.06 25.45 -27.63
C LEU A 7 61.03 25.99 -26.61
N LEU A 8 59.86 26.35 -27.06
CA LEU A 8 58.74 26.71 -26.20
C LEU A 8 58.13 25.42 -25.64
N LEU A 9 58.40 25.12 -24.38
CA LEU A 9 57.71 24.04 -23.65
C LEU A 9 56.34 24.57 -23.22
N ALA A 10 55.27 24.17 -23.94
CA ALA A 10 53.91 24.40 -23.46
C ALA A 10 53.62 23.44 -22.30
N ALA A 11 53.67 23.94 -21.09
CA ALA A 11 53.16 23.23 -19.93
C ALA A 11 51.64 23.15 -20.07
N VAL A 12 51.12 21.97 -20.37
CA VAL A 12 49.70 21.69 -20.21
C VAL A 12 49.45 21.68 -18.72
N ILE A 13 48.90 22.75 -18.20
CA ILE A 13 48.31 22.77 -16.84
C ILE A 13 47.10 21.89 -16.94
N ALA A 14 47.18 20.65 -16.45
CA ALA A 14 46.01 19.85 -16.18
C ALA A 14 45.15 20.62 -15.19
N GLY A 15 44.04 21.20 -15.66
CA GLY A 15 43.07 21.86 -14.81
C GLY A 15 42.66 20.88 -13.69
N SER A 16 42.82 21.31 -12.44
CA SER A 16 42.33 20.55 -11.31
C SER A 16 40.82 20.34 -11.53
N ALA A 17 40.36 19.09 -11.53
CA ALA A 17 38.95 18.82 -11.61
C ALA A 17 38.23 19.56 -10.47
N ASN A 18 37.15 20.28 -10.80
CA ASN A 18 36.36 21.00 -9.80
C ASN A 18 35.80 20.01 -8.77
N GLN A 19 35.92 20.35 -7.50
CA GLN A 19 35.38 19.53 -6.43
C GLN A 19 34.00 20.01 -6.03
N VAL A 20 33.10 19.07 -5.79
CA VAL A 20 31.75 19.33 -5.32
C VAL A 20 31.51 18.56 -4.03
N ALA A 21 31.08 19.30 -3.00
CA ALA A 21 30.63 18.71 -1.74
C ALA A 21 29.12 18.46 -1.81
N TYR A 22 28.75 17.20 -1.73
CA TYR A 22 27.35 16.72 -1.66
C TYR A 22 26.95 16.56 -0.21
N GLN A 23 25.73 16.94 0.14
CA GLN A 23 25.23 16.89 1.51
C GLN A 23 23.79 16.41 1.56
N VAL A 24 23.49 15.44 2.44
CA VAL A 24 22.13 14.93 2.66
C VAL A 24 21.83 14.77 4.15
N ASN A 25 20.64 15.20 4.55
CA ASN A 25 20.12 15.02 5.90
C ASN A 25 19.27 13.75 5.97
N LEU A 26 19.68 12.82 6.82
CA LEU A 26 19.02 11.53 7.07
C LEU A 26 18.28 11.47 8.40
N SER A 27 18.06 12.60 9.09
CA SER A 27 17.37 12.62 10.39
C SER A 27 16.00 11.99 10.33
N VAL A 28 15.26 12.28 9.25
CA VAL A 28 13.92 11.70 9.02
C VAL A 28 14.01 10.21 8.76
N GLN A 29 14.95 9.77 7.94
CA GLN A 29 15.15 8.35 7.64
C GLN A 29 15.58 7.56 8.89
N ARG A 30 16.38 8.16 9.76
CA ARG A 30 16.71 7.58 11.08
C ARG A 30 15.49 7.50 11.99
N ALA A 31 14.69 8.57 12.07
CA ALA A 31 13.49 8.59 12.90
C ALA A 31 12.43 7.56 12.43
N LEU A 32 12.40 7.27 11.14
CA LEU A 32 11.54 6.26 10.53
C LEU A 32 12.12 4.83 10.62
N GLY A 33 13.37 4.66 11.10
CA GLY A 33 14.03 3.35 11.16
C GLY A 33 14.65 2.86 9.84
N ASN A 34 14.68 3.72 8.80
CA ASN A 34 15.11 3.37 7.45
C ASN A 34 16.61 3.49 7.23
N PHE A 35 17.29 4.12 8.14
CA PHE A 35 18.71 4.34 8.11
C PHE A 35 19.30 4.14 9.51
N ASN A 36 20.03 3.06 9.69
CA ASN A 36 20.61 2.66 10.97
C ASN A 36 22.11 2.35 10.84
N PRO A 37 22.99 3.36 10.89
CA PRO A 37 24.43 3.15 10.80
C PRO A 37 25.02 2.14 11.77
N PRO A 38 24.55 2.01 13.04
CA PRO A 38 24.98 0.94 13.93
C PRO A 38 24.75 -0.49 13.41
N LEU A 39 23.79 -0.69 12.47
CA LEU A 39 23.55 -1.96 11.80
C LEU A 39 24.31 -2.11 10.48
N GLY A 40 25.18 -1.15 10.15
CA GLY A 40 26.01 -1.17 8.97
C GLY A 40 25.46 -0.41 7.77
N ASP A 41 24.34 0.33 7.93
CA ASP A 41 23.80 1.15 6.84
C ASP A 41 24.76 2.28 6.49
N THR A 42 24.97 2.48 5.19
CA THR A 42 25.78 3.58 4.64
C THR A 42 24.95 4.39 3.65
N VAL A 43 25.37 5.61 3.40
CA VAL A 43 24.77 6.45 2.35
C VAL A 43 25.84 6.82 1.32
N VAL A 44 25.45 6.77 0.07
CA VAL A 44 26.31 7.10 -1.07
C VAL A 44 25.63 8.09 -2.00
N VAL A 45 26.40 8.74 -2.84
CA VAL A 45 25.91 9.57 -3.95
C VAL A 45 26.38 8.97 -5.28
N SER A 46 25.50 8.95 -6.27
CA SER A 46 25.79 8.54 -7.65
C SER A 46 25.20 9.57 -8.63
N GLY A 47 25.84 9.74 -9.76
CA GLY A 47 25.39 10.73 -10.75
C GLY A 47 26.31 10.86 -11.95
N THR A 48 26.05 11.88 -12.76
CA THR A 48 26.81 12.17 -14.00
C THR A 48 28.20 12.75 -13.75
N PHE A 49 28.55 13.06 -12.51
CA PHE A 49 29.84 13.64 -12.13
C PHE A 49 31.00 12.63 -12.17
N SER A 50 30.73 11.33 -12.16
CA SER A 50 31.75 10.28 -12.24
C SER A 50 32.08 9.92 -13.68
N THR A 51 33.24 9.28 -13.88
CA THR A 51 33.69 8.83 -15.21
C THR A 51 32.81 7.72 -15.80
N THR A 52 32.02 7.06 -14.96
CA THR A 52 31.05 6.02 -15.32
C THR A 52 29.71 6.39 -14.74
N ASP A 53 28.92 7.13 -15.52
CA ASP A 53 27.62 7.66 -15.12
C ASP A 53 26.75 6.62 -14.40
N TRP A 54 26.24 6.97 -13.21
CA TRP A 54 25.29 6.19 -12.41
C TRP A 54 25.76 4.80 -11.93
N THR A 55 26.93 4.36 -12.31
CA THR A 55 27.48 3.03 -11.91
C THR A 55 28.47 3.12 -10.76
N THR A 56 29.08 4.29 -10.55
CA THR A 56 29.99 4.54 -9.43
C THR A 56 29.24 5.17 -8.26
N THR A 57 29.38 4.57 -7.08
CA THR A 57 28.84 5.10 -5.82
C THR A 57 29.95 5.66 -4.95
N ASN A 58 29.74 6.87 -4.43
CA ASN A 58 30.72 7.56 -3.58
C ASN A 58 30.14 7.68 -2.16
N THR A 59 30.82 7.10 -1.18
CA THR A 59 30.34 7.06 0.20
C THR A 59 30.43 8.42 0.86
N LEU A 60 29.34 8.79 1.53
CA LEU A 60 29.25 9.98 2.38
C LEU A 60 29.50 9.59 3.84
N ILE A 61 30.11 10.48 4.60
CA ILE A 61 30.39 10.30 6.04
C ILE A 61 29.57 11.29 6.86
N ALA A 62 29.23 10.91 8.09
CA ALA A 62 28.52 11.80 9.01
C ALA A 62 29.35 13.06 9.30
N SER A 63 28.69 14.21 9.25
CA SER A 63 29.29 15.50 9.62
C SER A 63 29.60 15.52 11.12
N LEU A 64 30.73 16.11 11.48
CA LEU A 64 31.11 16.33 12.89
C LEU A 64 30.17 17.32 13.60
N ALA A 65 29.55 18.23 12.84
CA ALA A 65 28.65 19.26 13.39
C ALA A 65 27.23 18.70 13.66
N ASP A 66 26.75 17.80 12.79
CA ASP A 66 25.45 17.14 12.94
C ASP A 66 25.53 15.72 12.35
N SER A 67 25.46 14.73 13.21
CA SER A 67 25.53 13.32 12.81
C SER A 67 24.39 12.83 11.92
N ASN A 68 23.34 13.63 11.70
CA ASN A 68 22.27 13.35 10.76
C ASN A 68 22.59 13.84 9.34
N ILE A 69 23.56 14.72 9.19
CA ILE A 69 24.03 15.21 7.90
C ILE A 69 25.19 14.38 7.44
N PHE A 70 25.08 13.79 6.27
CA PHE A 70 26.16 13.04 5.61
C PHE A 70 26.71 13.87 4.46
N THR A 71 28.04 13.94 4.37
CA THR A 71 28.73 14.77 3.40
C THR A 71 29.91 14.03 2.78
N GLY A 72 30.25 14.39 1.55
CA GLY A 72 31.45 13.92 0.86
C GLY A 72 31.81 14.87 -0.28
N THR A 73 33.10 15.12 -0.48
CA THR A 73 33.61 15.99 -1.55
C THR A 73 34.29 15.13 -2.60
N PHE A 74 33.82 15.23 -3.84
CA PHE A 74 34.32 14.41 -4.94
C PHE A 74 34.68 15.29 -6.14
N ASN A 75 35.58 14.79 -6.98
CA ASN A 75 35.89 15.42 -8.26
C ASN A 75 34.69 15.34 -9.19
N ASN A 76 34.38 16.43 -9.84
CA ASN A 76 33.29 16.52 -10.81
C ASN A 76 33.88 16.55 -12.22
N ASN A 77 33.53 15.59 -13.05
CA ASN A 77 33.99 15.46 -14.44
C ASN A 77 33.04 16.13 -15.44
N VAL A 78 31.91 16.67 -14.98
CA VAL A 78 30.99 17.46 -15.81
C VAL A 78 31.63 18.84 -16.06
N GLY A 79 31.72 19.25 -17.30
CA GLY A 79 32.35 20.54 -17.66
C GLY A 79 31.58 21.72 -17.13
N THR A 80 32.31 22.80 -16.79
CA THR A 80 31.75 24.08 -16.35
C THR A 80 30.68 24.58 -17.33
N GLY A 81 29.56 25.05 -16.78
CA GLY A 81 28.40 25.54 -17.53
C GLY A 81 27.39 24.44 -17.89
N ASN A 82 27.71 23.18 -17.68
CA ASN A 82 26.79 22.07 -17.90
C ASN A 82 26.02 21.70 -16.63
N THR A 83 24.90 20.99 -16.81
CA THR A 83 24.10 20.48 -15.69
C THR A 83 24.62 19.12 -15.24
N GLU A 84 24.91 18.99 -13.96
CA GLU A 84 25.20 17.72 -13.31
C GLU A 84 23.92 17.18 -12.65
N ASN A 85 23.70 15.85 -12.75
CA ASN A 85 22.57 15.15 -12.16
C ASN A 85 23.05 14.09 -11.19
N HIS A 86 22.42 14.01 -9.99
CA HIS A 86 22.77 13.02 -8.98
C HIS A 86 21.56 12.57 -8.15
N LYS A 87 21.76 11.49 -7.41
CA LYS A 87 20.86 10.97 -6.36
C LYS A 87 21.64 10.47 -5.18
N PHE A 88 21.05 10.57 -4.01
CA PHE A 88 21.52 9.86 -2.83
C PHE A 88 20.92 8.45 -2.77
N ILE A 89 21.64 7.52 -2.15
CA ILE A 89 21.28 6.11 -2.06
C ILE A 89 21.63 5.63 -0.67
N ILE A 90 20.68 5.01 0.03
CA ILE A 90 20.94 4.28 1.27
C ILE A 90 21.33 2.85 0.89
N ASN A 91 22.52 2.43 1.29
CA ASN A 91 22.97 1.04 1.21
C ASN A 91 22.62 0.36 2.53
N PRO A 92 21.69 -0.60 2.53
CA PRO A 92 21.37 -1.35 3.74
C PRO A 92 22.57 -2.18 4.21
N GLY A 93 22.80 -2.20 5.52
CA GLY A 93 23.74 -3.11 6.16
C GLY A 93 23.27 -4.57 6.11
N GLY A 94 24.01 -5.48 6.71
CA GLY A 94 23.87 -6.93 6.57
C GLY A 94 22.54 -7.58 6.98
N ASN A 95 21.50 -6.82 7.34
CA ASN A 95 20.16 -7.30 7.69
C ASN A 95 19.11 -7.07 6.57
N SER A 96 19.51 -6.49 5.44
CA SER A 96 18.65 -6.37 4.25
C SER A 96 19.07 -7.39 3.18
N PRO A 97 18.16 -7.81 2.29
CA PRO A 97 18.50 -8.72 1.20
C PRO A 97 19.68 -8.16 0.40
N ALA A 98 20.71 -8.96 0.24
CA ALA A 98 21.94 -8.57 -0.44
C ALA A 98 21.62 -8.00 -1.85
N GLY A 99 22.12 -6.78 -2.13
CA GLY A 99 22.11 -6.17 -3.45
C GLY A 99 21.01 -5.17 -3.76
N GLN A 100 20.13 -4.81 -2.84
CA GLN A 100 19.16 -3.75 -3.06
C GLN A 100 19.67 -2.40 -2.57
N LEU A 101 19.96 -1.50 -3.51
CA LEU A 101 20.23 -0.09 -3.22
C LEU A 101 18.91 0.66 -3.08
N ASN A 102 18.75 1.40 -1.99
CA ASN A 102 17.56 2.22 -1.76
C ASN A 102 17.77 3.62 -2.34
N TRP A 103 17.48 3.79 -3.63
CA TRP A 103 17.58 5.04 -4.36
C TRP A 103 16.52 6.05 -3.91
N GLU A 104 16.85 7.35 -3.92
CA GLU A 104 15.82 8.38 -3.82
C GLU A 104 14.73 8.18 -4.87
N SER A 105 13.46 8.28 -4.46
CA SER A 105 12.29 8.10 -5.33
C SER A 105 11.91 9.36 -6.11
N ILE A 106 12.48 10.52 -5.75
CA ILE A 106 12.27 11.80 -6.44
C ILE A 106 12.99 11.86 -7.80
N ALA A 107 12.75 12.90 -8.59
CA ALA A 107 13.53 13.20 -9.79
C ALA A 107 15.03 13.34 -9.47
N ASN A 108 15.90 13.22 -10.47
CA ASN A 108 17.31 13.47 -10.28
C ASN A 108 17.51 14.90 -9.77
N ARG A 109 18.35 15.06 -8.74
CA ARG A 109 18.81 16.37 -8.30
C ARG A 109 19.74 16.94 -9.34
N ALA A 110 19.67 18.23 -9.61
CA ALA A 110 20.46 18.86 -10.66
C ALA A 110 21.03 20.20 -10.19
N PHE A 111 22.23 20.54 -10.66
CA PHE A 111 22.81 21.87 -10.47
C PHE A 111 23.75 22.23 -11.64
N GLN A 112 24.05 23.53 -11.79
CA GLN A 112 25.01 24.03 -12.80
C GLN A 112 26.42 23.95 -12.23
N VAL A 113 27.32 23.31 -12.97
CA VAL A 113 28.75 23.23 -12.60
C VAL A 113 29.45 24.57 -12.87
N THR A 114 30.12 25.10 -11.85
CA THR A 114 30.92 26.34 -11.97
C THR A 114 32.41 26.03 -12.07
N ALA A 115 33.21 27.03 -12.41
CA ALA A 115 34.67 26.90 -12.48
C ALA A 115 35.35 26.79 -11.10
N ALA A 116 34.65 27.06 -10.01
CA ALA A 116 35.15 26.95 -8.64
C ALA A 116 34.63 25.67 -7.96
N ASN A 117 35.28 25.25 -6.87
CA ASN A 117 34.74 24.23 -5.99
C ASN A 117 33.38 24.67 -5.44
N GLN A 118 32.44 23.75 -5.39
CA GLN A 118 31.06 24.02 -4.95
C GLN A 118 30.71 23.20 -3.73
N THR A 119 29.97 23.82 -2.82
CA THR A 119 29.29 23.10 -1.73
C THR A 119 27.80 23.21 -1.97
N LEU A 120 27.14 22.07 -2.24
CA LEU A 120 25.70 22.04 -2.45
C LEU A 120 24.97 22.22 -1.11
N PRO A 121 23.78 22.81 -1.11
CA PRO A 121 22.98 22.92 0.10
C PRO A 121 22.67 21.53 0.67
N VAL A 122 22.47 21.47 2.00
CA VAL A 122 21.97 20.27 2.65
C VAL A 122 20.52 20.05 2.18
N VAL A 123 20.24 18.87 1.64
CA VAL A 123 18.90 18.46 1.24
C VAL A 123 18.44 17.29 2.11
N TYR A 124 17.15 17.11 2.28
CA TYR A 124 16.62 15.92 2.93
C TYR A 124 16.49 14.78 1.92
N PHE A 125 16.78 13.55 2.35
CA PHE A 125 16.58 12.37 1.52
C PHE A 125 15.10 12.26 1.09
N ASN A 126 14.85 12.10 -0.20
CA ASN A 126 13.51 12.16 -0.82
C ASN A 126 12.76 13.49 -0.62
N ASP A 127 13.46 14.59 -0.24
CA ASP A 127 12.90 15.88 0.14
C ASP A 127 11.88 15.83 1.30
N VAL A 128 11.92 14.76 2.09
CA VAL A 128 11.08 14.60 3.27
C VAL A 128 11.73 15.28 4.47
N THR A 129 11.17 16.43 4.86
CA THR A 129 11.70 17.29 5.95
C THR A 129 11.14 16.95 7.32
N ASN A 130 10.15 16.03 7.40
CA ASN A 130 9.38 15.75 8.59
C ASN A 130 9.13 14.24 8.67
N ALA A 131 9.32 13.64 9.84
CA ALA A 131 9.04 12.23 10.09
C ALA A 131 7.54 11.90 10.15
N SER A 132 6.67 12.89 10.06
CA SER A 132 5.26 12.65 9.84
C SER A 132 5.04 12.16 8.40
N THR A 133 5.32 10.87 8.15
CA THR A 133 4.53 10.16 7.16
C THR A 133 3.07 10.45 7.48
N PRO A 134 2.17 10.60 6.50
CA PRO A 134 0.76 10.45 6.77
C PRO A 134 0.57 9.02 7.26
N ALA A 135 0.84 8.81 8.54
CA ALA A 135 0.57 7.56 9.20
C ALA A 135 -0.90 7.29 8.93
N ILE A 136 -1.20 6.17 8.31
CA ILE A 136 -2.55 5.64 8.36
C ILE A 136 -2.77 5.33 9.84
N THR A 137 -3.32 6.31 10.53
CA THR A 137 -3.50 6.28 11.99
C THR A 137 -4.42 5.14 12.43
N ASN A 138 -5.15 4.52 11.47
CA ASN A 138 -6.02 3.38 11.72
C ASN A 138 -5.93 2.39 10.55
N PHE A 139 -5.33 1.24 10.81
CA PHE A 139 -5.32 0.13 9.86
C PHE A 139 -6.76 -0.28 9.49
N LEU A 140 -7.02 -0.47 8.20
CA LEU A 140 -8.34 -0.86 7.71
C LEU A 140 -8.48 -2.39 7.75
N ALA A 141 -9.27 -2.88 8.70
CA ALA A 141 -9.81 -4.24 8.68
C ALA A 141 -11.15 -4.17 7.94
N GLY A 142 -11.09 -4.27 6.63
CA GLY A 142 -12.22 -4.03 5.74
C GLY A 142 -12.80 -5.31 5.13
N VAL A 143 -14.06 -5.28 4.75
CA VAL A 143 -14.73 -6.39 4.06
C VAL A 143 -15.59 -5.85 2.92
N ASP A 144 -15.65 -6.54 1.77
CA ASP A 144 -16.71 -6.31 0.79
C ASP A 144 -18.01 -6.91 1.33
N PHE A 145 -19.05 -6.08 1.30
CA PHE A 145 -20.37 -6.43 1.85
C PHE A 145 -21.49 -5.89 0.95
N SER A 146 -21.21 -5.77 -0.33
CA SER A 146 -22.03 -5.06 -1.31
C SER A 146 -23.36 -5.74 -1.61
N LEU A 147 -23.46 -7.07 -1.41
CA LEU A 147 -24.68 -7.85 -1.69
C LEU A 147 -25.49 -8.16 -0.43
N LEU A 148 -25.16 -7.55 0.73
CA LEU A 148 -25.91 -7.80 1.97
C LEU A 148 -27.44 -7.68 1.81
N PRO A 149 -28.01 -6.57 1.31
CA PRO A 149 -29.47 -6.47 1.16
C PRO A 149 -30.04 -7.48 0.15
N PHE A 150 -29.27 -7.86 -0.88
CA PHE A 150 -29.65 -8.89 -1.83
C PHE A 150 -29.79 -10.26 -1.13
N PHE A 151 -28.80 -10.68 -0.32
CA PHE A 151 -28.89 -11.94 0.43
C PHE A 151 -29.99 -11.91 1.48
N GLU A 152 -30.16 -10.80 2.21
CA GLU A 152 -31.23 -10.60 3.20
C GLU A 152 -32.61 -10.72 2.54
N SER A 153 -32.84 -10.10 1.39
CA SER A 153 -34.13 -10.17 0.64
C SER A 153 -34.44 -11.57 0.10
N ASN A 154 -33.42 -12.42 -0.06
CA ASN A 154 -33.56 -13.83 -0.41
C ASN A 154 -33.62 -14.75 0.81
N GLY A 155 -33.91 -14.22 2.01
CA GLY A 155 -34.13 -14.98 3.23
C GLY A 155 -32.88 -15.44 3.97
N ILE A 156 -31.69 -15.00 3.56
CA ILE A 156 -30.45 -15.26 4.30
C ILE A 156 -30.45 -14.46 5.59
N THR A 157 -30.09 -15.12 6.68
CA THR A 157 -29.95 -14.53 8.02
C THR A 157 -28.58 -14.80 8.59
N TYR A 158 -28.01 -13.80 9.25
CA TYR A 158 -26.71 -13.88 9.88
C TYR A 158 -26.85 -14.06 11.39
N LYS A 159 -25.97 -14.86 12.02
CA LYS A 159 -26.17 -15.35 13.37
C LYS A 159 -24.89 -15.33 14.20
N VAL A 160 -25.11 -15.16 15.52
CA VAL A 160 -24.09 -15.42 16.53
C VAL A 160 -24.64 -16.52 17.45
N ASN A 161 -23.92 -17.63 17.52
CA ASN A 161 -24.33 -18.81 18.31
C ASN A 161 -25.78 -19.25 18.03
N GLY A 162 -26.16 -19.32 16.75
CA GLY A 162 -27.48 -19.70 16.30
C GLY A 162 -28.57 -18.62 16.40
N GLN A 163 -28.31 -17.50 17.05
CA GLN A 163 -29.26 -16.39 17.19
C GLN A 163 -29.06 -15.37 16.06
N THR A 164 -30.15 -15.05 15.34
CA THR A 164 -30.15 -14.04 14.28
C THR A 164 -29.83 -12.65 14.85
N LYS A 165 -28.90 -11.96 14.20
CA LYS A 165 -28.46 -10.60 14.52
C LYS A 165 -28.31 -9.79 13.25
N ASP A 166 -28.33 -8.48 13.35
CA ASP A 166 -27.96 -7.59 12.26
C ASP A 166 -26.51 -7.87 11.83
N ALA A 167 -26.29 -8.07 10.53
CA ALA A 167 -24.99 -8.45 10.00
C ALA A 167 -23.92 -7.37 10.20
N LEU A 168 -24.28 -6.08 10.09
CA LEU A 168 -23.36 -4.97 10.34
C LEU A 168 -22.96 -4.89 11.82
N ALA A 169 -23.90 -5.18 12.72
CA ALA A 169 -23.61 -5.25 14.15
C ALA A 169 -22.68 -6.42 14.47
N ILE A 170 -22.83 -7.58 13.80
CA ILE A 170 -21.91 -8.71 13.95
C ILE A 170 -20.50 -8.29 13.52
N LEU A 171 -20.34 -7.69 12.33
CA LEU A 171 -19.04 -7.26 11.84
C LEU A 171 -18.38 -6.23 12.77
N LYS A 172 -19.13 -5.19 13.17
CA LYS A 172 -18.61 -4.15 14.08
C LYS A 172 -18.16 -4.72 15.42
N THR A 173 -18.95 -5.62 16.01
CA THR A 173 -18.61 -6.26 17.29
C THR A 173 -17.34 -7.11 17.19
N ASN A 174 -17.07 -7.67 16.01
CA ASN A 174 -15.83 -8.39 15.72
C ASN A 174 -14.65 -7.49 15.33
N GLY A 175 -14.81 -6.15 15.35
CA GLY A 175 -13.71 -5.21 15.10
C GLY A 175 -13.48 -4.81 13.64
N ILE A 176 -14.37 -5.24 12.72
CA ILE A 176 -14.37 -4.73 11.34
C ILE A 176 -14.67 -3.23 11.39
N ASN A 177 -13.89 -2.40 10.68
CA ASN A 177 -13.98 -0.95 10.78
C ASN A 177 -14.29 -0.24 9.45
N CYS A 178 -14.25 -0.96 8.32
CA CYS A 178 -14.55 -0.40 7.00
C CYS A 178 -15.28 -1.43 6.13
N LEU A 179 -16.25 -0.99 5.35
CA LEU A 179 -16.91 -1.83 4.35
C LEU A 179 -16.57 -1.34 2.94
N ARG A 180 -16.31 -2.26 2.02
CA ARG A 180 -16.22 -1.96 0.59
C ARG A 180 -17.59 -2.17 -0.03
N LEU A 181 -18.06 -1.17 -0.77
CA LEU A 181 -19.34 -1.16 -1.49
C LEU A 181 -19.10 -0.87 -2.96
N ARG A 182 -19.47 -1.82 -3.82
CA ARG A 182 -19.37 -1.68 -5.28
C ARG A 182 -20.44 -0.74 -5.81
N LEU A 183 -20.11 -0.04 -6.88
CA LEU A 183 -21.06 0.79 -7.61
C LEU A 183 -20.99 0.50 -9.11
N PHE A 184 -22.11 0.00 -9.66
CA PHE A 184 -22.33 -0.21 -11.08
C PHE A 184 -23.08 0.98 -11.68
N THR A 185 -22.97 1.15 -13.00
CA THR A 185 -23.74 2.14 -13.77
C THR A 185 -25.12 1.62 -14.20
N SER A 186 -25.48 0.41 -13.77
CA SER A 186 -26.71 -0.28 -14.13
C SER A 186 -27.98 0.53 -13.84
N SER A 187 -28.95 0.39 -14.73
CA SER A 187 -30.29 0.92 -14.53
C SER A 187 -31.12 0.07 -13.57
N ALA A 188 -32.19 0.64 -13.02
CA ALA A 188 -33.15 -0.11 -12.21
C ALA A 188 -33.79 -1.28 -12.99
N ALA A 189 -34.01 -1.15 -14.32
CA ALA A 189 -34.53 -2.21 -15.14
C ALA A 189 -33.58 -3.39 -15.29
N GLN A 190 -32.27 -3.15 -15.47
CA GLN A 190 -31.25 -4.20 -15.49
C GLN A 190 -31.20 -4.93 -14.14
N ALA A 191 -31.22 -4.17 -13.03
CA ALA A 191 -31.21 -4.71 -11.69
C ALA A 191 -32.45 -5.57 -11.36
N GLN A 192 -33.59 -5.28 -11.94
CA GLN A 192 -34.81 -6.11 -11.82
C GLN A 192 -34.72 -7.41 -12.60
N THR A 193 -34.06 -7.38 -13.76
CA THR A 193 -33.96 -8.55 -14.66
C THR A 193 -32.96 -9.57 -14.12
N ASP A 194 -31.83 -9.13 -13.62
CA ASP A 194 -30.78 -9.99 -13.04
C ASP A 194 -30.13 -9.27 -11.83
N PRO A 195 -30.77 -9.38 -10.66
CA PRO A 195 -30.30 -8.65 -9.46
C PRO A 195 -28.86 -8.98 -9.09
N TYR A 196 -28.46 -10.24 -9.15
CA TYR A 196 -27.11 -10.63 -8.74
C TYR A 196 -26.00 -9.91 -9.51
N ASN A 197 -26.23 -9.69 -10.80
CA ASN A 197 -25.23 -9.10 -11.70
C ASN A 197 -25.37 -7.57 -11.86
N TYR A 198 -26.50 -6.95 -11.48
CA TYR A 198 -26.76 -5.54 -11.79
C TYR A 198 -27.29 -4.72 -10.60
N ILE A 199 -27.49 -5.33 -9.40
CA ILE A 199 -28.18 -4.63 -8.31
C ILE A 199 -27.37 -3.48 -7.69
N ASN A 200 -26.04 -3.51 -7.77
CA ASN A 200 -25.19 -2.51 -7.15
C ASN A 200 -25.23 -1.14 -7.85
N ASN A 201 -26.43 -0.69 -8.30
CA ASN A 201 -26.66 0.65 -8.84
C ASN A 201 -26.64 1.73 -7.75
N LEU A 202 -26.67 2.99 -8.16
CA LEU A 202 -26.53 4.13 -7.26
C LEU A 202 -27.55 4.10 -6.09
N GLY A 203 -28.84 3.87 -6.39
CA GLY A 203 -29.88 3.88 -5.35
C GLY A 203 -29.69 2.79 -4.29
N TYR A 204 -29.37 1.57 -4.74
CA TYR A 204 -29.11 0.44 -3.87
C TYR A 204 -27.85 0.69 -3.00
N THR A 205 -26.75 1.14 -3.63
CA THR A 205 -25.48 1.35 -2.93
C THR A 205 -25.56 2.51 -1.94
N VAL A 206 -26.25 3.62 -2.29
CA VAL A 206 -26.50 4.73 -1.35
C VAL A 206 -27.31 4.24 -0.14
N SER A 207 -28.38 3.47 -0.35
CA SER A 207 -29.19 2.92 0.74
C SER A 207 -28.37 2.04 1.69
N LEU A 208 -27.50 1.20 1.15
CA LEU A 208 -26.60 0.37 1.97
C LEU A 208 -25.55 1.23 2.69
N ALA A 209 -24.97 2.23 2.02
CA ALA A 209 -24.00 3.16 2.62
C ALA A 209 -24.58 3.92 3.83
N VAL A 210 -25.85 4.32 3.76
CA VAL A 210 -26.57 4.92 4.90
C VAL A 210 -26.64 3.94 6.08
N ARG A 211 -26.96 2.65 5.83
CA ARG A 211 -26.94 1.61 6.88
C ARG A 211 -25.54 1.49 7.50
N VAL A 212 -24.49 1.48 6.68
CA VAL A 212 -23.09 1.37 7.12
C VAL A 212 -22.71 2.55 8.01
N LYS A 213 -23.00 3.78 7.59
CA LYS A 213 -22.72 4.99 8.39
C LYS A 213 -23.52 5.03 9.69
N ASN A 214 -24.78 4.64 9.67
CA ASN A 214 -25.60 4.54 10.88
C ASN A 214 -25.07 3.47 11.86
N ALA A 215 -24.45 2.40 11.36
CA ALA A 215 -23.73 1.45 12.19
C ALA A 215 -22.42 2.03 12.76
N GLY A 216 -22.00 3.22 12.35
CA GLY A 216 -20.74 3.88 12.77
C GLY A 216 -19.50 3.22 12.17
N LEU A 217 -19.62 2.72 10.95
CA LEU A 217 -18.53 2.13 10.16
C LEU A 217 -18.07 3.10 9.06
N LYS A 218 -16.80 3.00 8.67
CA LYS A 218 -16.30 3.62 7.45
C LYS A 218 -16.73 2.82 6.24
N PHE A 219 -16.72 3.45 5.06
CA PHE A 219 -16.80 2.67 3.83
C PHE A 219 -15.92 3.20 2.71
N MET A 220 -15.52 2.28 1.85
CA MET A 220 -14.84 2.49 0.58
C MET A 220 -15.84 2.28 -0.53
N LEU A 221 -16.09 3.30 -1.35
CA LEU A 221 -16.88 3.18 -2.56
C LEU A 221 -15.96 2.66 -3.67
N ASP A 222 -16.40 1.63 -4.38
CA ASP A 222 -15.65 1.03 -5.48
C ASP A 222 -16.41 1.18 -6.81
N PHE A 223 -15.92 2.08 -7.66
CA PHE A 223 -16.49 2.32 -8.97
C PHE A 223 -16.06 1.25 -9.97
N HIS A 224 -17.01 0.49 -10.50
CA HIS A 224 -16.74 -0.45 -11.60
C HIS A 224 -16.76 0.19 -12.99
N TYR A 225 -17.39 1.36 -13.15
CA TYR A 225 -17.62 2.03 -14.43
C TYR A 225 -18.15 1.10 -15.53
N SER A 226 -19.01 0.19 -15.12
CA SER A 226 -19.68 -0.79 -15.96
C SER A 226 -21.08 -1.06 -15.41
N ASP A 227 -22.02 -1.49 -16.25
CA ASP A 227 -23.35 -1.86 -15.78
C ASP A 227 -23.36 -3.12 -14.91
N THR A 228 -22.28 -3.89 -14.98
CA THR A 228 -22.07 -5.12 -14.21
C THR A 228 -20.61 -5.22 -13.75
N TRP A 229 -20.20 -6.37 -13.31
CA TRP A 229 -18.85 -6.67 -12.87
C TRP A 229 -17.79 -6.19 -13.86
N ALA A 230 -16.86 -5.37 -13.42
CA ALA A 230 -15.61 -5.09 -14.08
C ALA A 230 -14.52 -5.90 -13.37
N ASP A 231 -13.65 -6.54 -14.15
CA ASP A 231 -12.56 -7.40 -13.67
C ASP A 231 -11.38 -7.33 -14.66
N PRO A 232 -10.24 -7.98 -14.39
CA PRO A 232 -9.07 -7.92 -15.27
C PRO A 232 -9.31 -8.39 -16.70
N GLY A 233 -10.31 -9.24 -16.92
CA GLY A 233 -10.70 -9.75 -18.24
C GLY A 233 -11.82 -8.96 -18.91
N LYS A 234 -12.45 -8.02 -18.17
CA LYS A 234 -13.68 -7.35 -18.63
C LYS A 234 -13.83 -5.96 -18.03
N GLN A 235 -13.68 -4.94 -18.86
CA GLN A 235 -13.83 -3.53 -18.51
C GLN A 235 -14.78 -2.83 -19.49
N SER A 236 -16.03 -3.34 -19.54
CA SER A 236 -17.02 -2.93 -20.54
C SER A 236 -17.51 -1.50 -20.29
N VAL A 237 -17.60 -0.72 -21.36
CA VAL A 237 -18.26 0.59 -21.33
C VAL A 237 -19.75 0.39 -20.98
N PRO A 238 -20.32 1.21 -20.07
CA PRO A 238 -21.76 1.20 -19.79
C PRO A 238 -22.59 1.36 -21.05
N ALA A 239 -23.73 0.68 -21.14
CA ALA A 239 -24.59 0.75 -22.31
C ALA A 239 -25.02 2.19 -22.68
N ALA A 240 -25.23 3.02 -21.66
CA ALA A 240 -25.57 4.44 -21.84
C ALA A 240 -24.42 5.31 -22.40
N TRP A 241 -23.16 4.82 -22.39
CA TRP A 241 -21.98 5.58 -22.80
C TRP A 241 -21.36 5.07 -24.10
N THR A 242 -21.90 4.02 -24.71
CA THR A 242 -21.31 3.36 -25.89
C THR A 242 -21.19 4.25 -27.12
N ASN A 243 -22.05 5.29 -27.24
CA ASN A 243 -22.03 6.22 -28.35
C ASN A 243 -21.23 7.50 -28.10
N LEU A 244 -20.56 7.61 -26.92
CA LEU A 244 -19.73 8.76 -26.60
C LEU A 244 -18.39 8.67 -27.33
N ASP A 245 -17.95 9.76 -27.91
CA ASP A 245 -16.56 9.90 -28.31
C ASP A 245 -15.64 10.04 -27.06
N PHE A 246 -14.33 10.02 -27.26
CA PHE A 246 -13.40 10.06 -26.14
C PHE A 246 -13.52 11.34 -25.31
N SER A 247 -13.71 12.49 -25.94
CA SER A 247 -13.86 13.78 -25.23
C SER A 247 -15.13 13.80 -24.40
N GLN A 248 -16.23 13.31 -24.97
CA GLN A 248 -17.50 13.16 -24.27
C GLN A 248 -17.40 12.16 -23.12
N LEU A 249 -16.65 11.06 -23.30
CA LEU A 249 -16.43 10.06 -22.24
C LEU A 249 -15.64 10.65 -21.07
N VAL A 250 -14.62 11.47 -21.32
CA VAL A 250 -13.87 12.19 -20.27
C VAL A 250 -14.80 13.12 -19.47
N GLN A 251 -15.67 13.87 -20.15
CA GLN A 251 -16.66 14.72 -19.47
C GLN A 251 -17.67 13.89 -18.67
N GLN A 252 -18.13 12.78 -19.24
CA GLN A 252 -19.05 11.86 -18.57
C GLN A 252 -18.44 11.25 -17.31
N MET A 253 -17.16 10.90 -17.34
CA MET A 253 -16.44 10.41 -16.15
C MET A 253 -16.48 11.45 -15.02
N ARG A 254 -16.16 12.71 -15.30
CA ARG A 254 -16.21 13.77 -14.27
C ARG A 254 -17.63 13.95 -13.73
N THR A 255 -18.62 14.07 -14.63
CA THR A 255 -20.03 14.28 -14.28
C THR A 255 -20.60 13.12 -13.47
N TYR A 256 -20.33 11.88 -13.88
CA TYR A 256 -20.82 10.68 -13.18
C TYR A 256 -20.27 10.58 -11.76
N ASN A 257 -18.96 10.77 -11.59
CA ASN A 257 -18.32 10.74 -10.28
C ASN A 257 -18.86 11.86 -9.37
N SER A 258 -18.97 13.08 -9.88
CA SER A 258 -19.52 14.21 -9.13
C SER A 258 -20.97 13.95 -8.68
N ASN A 259 -21.82 13.46 -9.58
CA ASN A 259 -23.21 13.14 -9.27
C ASN A 259 -23.33 12.01 -8.25
N ALA A 260 -22.53 10.95 -8.39
CA ALA A 260 -22.52 9.84 -7.46
C ALA A 260 -22.10 10.30 -6.05
N ILE A 261 -20.99 11.00 -5.92
CA ILE A 261 -20.50 11.52 -4.63
C ILE A 261 -21.51 12.50 -4.01
N ALA A 262 -22.12 13.38 -4.81
CA ALA A 262 -23.17 14.29 -4.33
C ALA A 262 -24.39 13.53 -3.80
N ALA A 263 -24.79 12.41 -4.42
CA ALA A 263 -25.88 11.58 -3.93
C ALA A 263 -25.56 10.94 -2.55
N PHE A 264 -24.34 10.41 -2.36
CA PHE A 264 -23.89 9.91 -1.08
C PHE A 264 -23.82 11.03 -0.03
N ALA A 265 -23.29 12.20 -0.37
CA ALA A 265 -23.24 13.36 0.52
C ALA A 265 -24.64 13.82 0.96
N THR A 266 -25.57 13.94 0.03
CA THR A 266 -26.97 14.31 0.28
C THR A 266 -27.67 13.31 1.20
N ALA A 267 -27.35 12.02 1.08
CA ALA A 267 -27.88 10.98 1.95
C ALA A 267 -27.19 10.91 3.33
N GLY A 268 -26.23 11.79 3.62
CA GLY A 268 -25.44 11.76 4.86
C GLY A 268 -24.46 10.57 4.95
N ALA A 269 -24.13 9.99 3.81
CA ALA A 269 -23.29 8.79 3.72
C ALA A 269 -22.06 9.01 2.83
N MET A 270 -21.32 10.10 3.07
CA MET A 270 -20.08 10.40 2.36
C MET A 270 -19.07 9.24 2.49
N PRO A 271 -18.48 8.72 1.40
CA PRO A 271 -17.44 7.71 1.49
C PRO A 271 -16.18 8.24 2.19
N ASP A 272 -15.49 7.37 2.91
CA ASP A 272 -14.18 7.68 3.49
C ASP A 272 -13.04 7.42 2.48
N TYR A 273 -13.26 6.46 1.59
CA TYR A 273 -12.34 6.03 0.54
C TYR A 273 -13.10 5.81 -0.78
N VAL A 274 -12.43 6.03 -1.90
CA VAL A 274 -13.01 5.80 -3.25
C VAL A 274 -11.99 5.09 -4.13
N ALA A 275 -12.30 3.90 -4.60
CA ALA A 275 -11.54 3.22 -5.64
C ALA A 275 -12.01 3.71 -7.02
N VAL A 276 -11.05 4.23 -7.79
CA VAL A 276 -11.27 4.78 -9.14
C VAL A 276 -11.05 3.67 -10.17
N GLY A 277 -12.05 2.84 -10.32
CA GLY A 277 -12.01 1.61 -11.11
C GLY A 277 -11.64 0.37 -10.30
N ASN A 278 -12.19 -0.78 -10.70
CA ASN A 278 -11.93 -2.08 -10.11
C ASN A 278 -10.98 -2.88 -10.99
N GLU A 279 -9.83 -3.33 -10.42
CA GLU A 279 -8.86 -4.22 -11.06
C GLU A 279 -8.43 -3.78 -12.47
N ILE A 280 -8.05 -2.51 -12.59
CA ILE A 280 -7.80 -1.84 -13.88
C ILE A 280 -6.41 -2.08 -14.46
N THR A 281 -5.79 -3.22 -14.24
CA THR A 281 -4.44 -3.54 -14.78
C THR A 281 -4.39 -3.39 -16.32
N GLY A 282 -5.47 -3.79 -17.01
CA GLY A 282 -5.64 -3.60 -18.46
C GLY A 282 -6.27 -2.25 -18.85
N GLY A 283 -6.37 -1.29 -17.93
CA GLY A 283 -7.15 -0.06 -18.12
C GLY A 283 -8.61 -0.24 -17.77
N MET A 284 -9.46 0.73 -18.11
CA MET A 284 -10.91 0.71 -17.89
C MET A 284 -11.67 1.23 -19.10
N LEU A 285 -12.99 0.99 -19.20
CA LEU A 285 -13.85 1.51 -20.28
C LEU A 285 -13.31 1.14 -21.67
N TRP A 286 -13.06 -0.16 -21.88
CA TRP A 286 -12.50 -0.64 -23.14
C TRP A 286 -13.42 -0.39 -24.35
N PRO A 287 -12.86 -0.04 -25.55
CA PRO A 287 -11.42 0.02 -25.86
C PRO A 287 -10.75 1.37 -25.56
N LEU A 288 -11.49 2.44 -25.25
CA LEU A 288 -10.96 3.81 -25.21
C LEU A 288 -9.96 4.06 -24.06
N GLY A 289 -10.13 3.42 -22.92
CA GLY A 289 -9.22 3.50 -21.78
C GLY A 289 -8.40 2.22 -21.56
N ALA A 290 -8.33 1.32 -22.55
CA ALA A 290 -7.54 0.11 -22.48
C ALA A 290 -6.03 0.42 -22.53
N VAL A 291 -5.23 -0.38 -21.83
CA VAL A 291 -3.75 -0.31 -21.86
C VAL A 291 -3.17 -1.70 -22.12
N PRO A 292 -3.26 -2.24 -23.34
CA PRO A 292 -2.67 -3.52 -23.68
C PRO A 292 -1.15 -3.43 -23.61
N GLY A 293 -0.48 -4.51 -23.18
CA GLY A 293 0.92 -4.55 -22.75
C GLY A 293 2.00 -4.22 -23.78
N THR A 294 1.68 -3.94 -25.04
CA THR A 294 2.68 -3.79 -26.11
C THR A 294 2.61 -2.52 -26.96
N ASN A 295 1.58 -1.69 -26.82
CA ASN A 295 1.50 -0.43 -27.58
C ASN A 295 0.84 0.66 -26.73
N THR A 296 1.67 1.44 -26.06
CA THR A 296 1.27 2.20 -24.89
C THR A 296 1.27 3.72 -25.06
N THR A 297 1.84 4.26 -26.14
CA THR A 297 2.06 5.71 -26.26
C THR A 297 0.77 6.53 -26.38
N VAL A 298 -0.30 5.97 -26.96
CA VAL A 298 -1.59 6.67 -27.10
C VAL A 298 -2.55 6.32 -25.97
N GLN A 299 -2.52 5.10 -25.48
CA GLN A 299 -3.52 4.56 -24.55
C GLN A 299 -3.31 4.99 -23.09
N TRP A 300 -2.07 5.09 -22.63
CA TRP A 300 -1.77 5.60 -21.28
C TRP A 300 -2.26 7.04 -21.05
N PRO A 301 -2.04 8.00 -21.97
CA PRO A 301 -2.64 9.32 -21.87
C PRO A 301 -4.18 9.31 -21.82
N GLN A 302 -4.84 8.40 -22.54
CA GLN A 302 -6.29 8.27 -22.49
C GLN A 302 -6.77 7.76 -21.13
N LEU A 303 -6.16 6.69 -20.60
CA LEU A 303 -6.46 6.19 -19.26
C LEU A 303 -6.25 7.29 -18.21
N ALA A 304 -5.13 8.01 -18.27
CA ALA A 304 -4.81 9.09 -17.35
C ALA A 304 -5.85 10.22 -17.40
N GLN A 305 -6.34 10.60 -18.57
CA GLN A 305 -7.38 11.62 -18.71
C GLN A 305 -8.71 11.16 -18.09
N LEU A 306 -9.11 9.90 -18.32
CA LEU A 306 -10.32 9.33 -17.70
C LEU A 306 -10.19 9.29 -16.17
N MET A 307 -9.05 8.86 -15.64
CA MET A 307 -8.81 8.81 -14.19
C MET A 307 -8.77 10.20 -13.57
N ASN A 308 -8.07 11.15 -14.18
CA ASN A 308 -8.02 12.54 -13.70
C ASN A 308 -9.41 13.19 -13.71
N ALA A 309 -10.24 12.91 -14.74
CA ALA A 309 -11.61 13.38 -14.81
C ALA A 309 -12.48 12.77 -13.69
N ALA A 310 -12.32 11.48 -13.40
CA ALA A 310 -13.02 10.81 -12.30
C ALA A 310 -12.62 11.41 -10.94
N ILE A 311 -11.33 11.54 -10.68
CA ILE A 311 -10.80 12.12 -9.43
C ILE A 311 -11.26 13.57 -9.27
N GLN A 312 -11.24 14.36 -10.35
CA GLN A 312 -11.75 15.73 -10.32
C GLN A 312 -13.26 15.77 -10.01
N GLY A 313 -14.06 14.86 -10.58
CA GLY A 313 -15.49 14.75 -10.26
C GLY A 313 -15.74 14.40 -8.80
N ILE A 314 -14.92 13.53 -8.19
CA ILE A 314 -14.95 13.24 -6.75
C ILE A 314 -14.67 14.52 -5.96
N HIS A 315 -13.63 15.26 -6.31
CA HIS A 315 -13.26 16.51 -5.65
C HIS A 315 -14.36 17.58 -5.75
N ASP A 316 -14.97 17.74 -6.93
CA ASP A 316 -16.02 18.74 -7.19
C ASP A 316 -17.22 18.59 -6.23
N ALA A 317 -17.53 17.37 -5.79
CA ALA A 317 -18.68 17.08 -4.94
C ALA A 317 -18.34 16.86 -3.45
N SER A 318 -17.07 16.75 -3.11
CA SER A 318 -16.64 16.35 -1.75
C SER A 318 -16.60 17.49 -0.74
N GLY A 319 -16.52 18.73 -1.17
CA GLY A 319 -16.35 19.87 -0.26
C GLY A 319 -15.08 19.73 0.61
N THR A 320 -15.25 19.92 1.93
CA THR A 320 -14.13 19.79 2.90
C THR A 320 -13.85 18.34 3.33
N ASN A 321 -14.78 17.42 3.09
CA ASN A 321 -14.68 16.02 3.50
C ASN A 321 -14.24 15.12 2.34
N MET A 322 -13.06 15.37 1.80
CA MET A 322 -12.54 14.67 0.63
C MET A 322 -12.16 13.22 0.98
N PRO A 323 -12.76 12.23 0.29
CA PRO A 323 -12.37 10.83 0.48
C PRO A 323 -10.96 10.58 -0.06
N LYS A 324 -10.25 9.60 0.52
CA LYS A 324 -8.98 9.13 -0.03
C LYS A 324 -9.21 8.31 -1.29
N THR A 325 -8.48 8.63 -2.35
CA THR A 325 -8.59 7.95 -3.64
C THR A 325 -7.65 6.75 -3.73
N ILE A 326 -8.14 5.67 -4.32
CA ILE A 326 -7.41 4.40 -4.46
C ILE A 326 -7.36 4.04 -5.94
N VAL A 327 -6.21 3.58 -6.41
CA VAL A 327 -6.07 2.89 -7.70
C VAL A 327 -5.89 1.41 -7.42
N HIS A 328 -6.79 0.59 -7.95
CA HIS A 328 -6.91 -0.83 -7.67
C HIS A 328 -6.55 -1.68 -8.90
N ILE A 329 -5.53 -2.53 -8.76
CA ILE A 329 -5.11 -3.52 -9.76
C ILE A 329 -5.06 -4.93 -9.14
N ASP A 330 -4.98 -5.97 -9.99
CA ASP A 330 -5.06 -7.38 -9.61
C ASP A 330 -3.70 -8.10 -9.65
N ARG A 331 -2.63 -7.48 -9.15
CA ARG A 331 -1.25 -7.99 -9.32
C ARG A 331 -0.46 -8.11 -8.01
N GLY A 332 -1.13 -8.33 -6.89
CA GLY A 332 -0.50 -8.31 -5.56
C GLY A 332 0.70 -9.24 -5.37
N GLY A 333 0.85 -10.29 -6.18
CA GLY A 333 2.03 -11.16 -6.18
C GLY A 333 3.00 -10.93 -7.36
N ASP A 334 2.72 -10.00 -8.26
CA ASP A 334 3.50 -9.74 -9.46
C ASP A 334 4.07 -8.31 -9.46
N TRP A 335 5.24 -8.16 -8.82
CA TRP A 335 5.93 -6.87 -8.79
C TRP A 335 6.24 -6.30 -10.18
N ASN A 336 6.56 -7.13 -11.17
CA ASN A 336 6.94 -6.64 -12.49
C ASN A 336 5.75 -5.95 -13.18
N THR A 337 4.57 -6.56 -13.13
CA THR A 337 3.36 -5.96 -13.69
C THR A 337 2.89 -4.76 -12.87
N THR A 338 2.91 -4.84 -11.53
CA THR A 338 2.62 -3.70 -10.63
C THR A 338 3.53 -2.51 -10.92
N LYS A 339 4.83 -2.76 -11.02
CA LYS A 339 5.82 -1.74 -11.38
C LYS A 339 5.55 -1.13 -12.76
N TRP A 340 5.30 -1.97 -13.77
CA TRP A 340 4.98 -1.50 -15.12
C TRP A 340 3.74 -0.60 -15.12
N PHE A 341 2.67 -0.99 -14.42
CA PHE A 341 1.44 -0.22 -14.37
C PHE A 341 1.65 1.14 -13.71
N PHE A 342 2.22 1.15 -12.49
CA PHE A 342 2.37 2.39 -11.73
C PHE A 342 3.53 3.29 -12.23
N ASP A 343 4.57 2.77 -12.86
CA ASP A 343 5.58 3.58 -13.54
C ASP A 343 4.95 4.38 -14.68
N ASN A 344 4.04 3.76 -15.45
CA ASN A 344 3.31 4.49 -16.47
C ASN A 344 2.33 5.49 -15.86
N LEU A 345 1.50 5.07 -14.91
CA LEU A 345 0.43 5.90 -14.38
C LEU A 345 0.95 7.07 -13.51
N ILE A 346 1.86 6.79 -12.58
CA ILE A 346 2.38 7.79 -11.63
C ILE A 346 3.54 8.57 -12.25
N THR A 347 4.55 7.86 -12.79
CA THR A 347 5.80 8.51 -13.20
C THR A 347 5.66 9.18 -14.56
N ALA A 348 5.08 8.49 -15.56
CA ALA A 348 4.97 9.04 -16.91
C ALA A 348 3.74 9.94 -17.08
N GLN A 349 2.58 9.57 -16.55
CA GLN A 349 1.33 10.32 -16.72
C GLN A 349 1.00 11.24 -15.55
N GLN A 350 1.70 11.14 -14.42
CA GLN A 350 1.58 12.01 -13.23
C GLN A 350 0.15 12.04 -12.63
N VAL A 351 -0.59 10.94 -12.73
CA VAL A 351 -1.92 10.82 -12.10
C VAL A 351 -1.78 10.85 -10.58
N GLN A 352 -2.52 11.75 -9.94
CA GLN A 352 -2.48 11.93 -8.48
C GLN A 352 -3.62 11.18 -7.82
N PHE A 353 -3.27 10.31 -6.89
CA PHE A 353 -4.18 9.56 -6.02
C PHE A 353 -3.47 9.22 -4.70
N ASP A 354 -4.20 8.72 -3.69
CA ASP A 354 -3.66 8.56 -2.34
C ASP A 354 -3.05 7.17 -2.08
N ILE A 355 -3.69 6.08 -2.51
CA ILE A 355 -3.39 4.71 -2.04
C ILE A 355 -3.31 3.74 -3.23
N ILE A 356 -2.34 2.85 -3.21
CA ILE A 356 -2.24 1.72 -4.14
C ILE A 356 -3.02 0.53 -3.56
N GLY A 357 -4.00 0.01 -4.31
CA GLY A 357 -4.77 -1.18 -3.97
C GLY A 357 -4.39 -2.37 -4.85
N GLU A 358 -4.20 -3.53 -4.24
CA GLU A 358 -3.87 -4.77 -4.92
C GLU A 358 -4.85 -5.88 -4.55
N SER A 359 -5.40 -6.60 -5.53
CA SER A 359 -6.02 -7.90 -5.25
C SER A 359 -4.93 -8.94 -5.01
N TYR A 360 -5.09 -9.70 -3.93
CA TYR A 360 -4.23 -10.84 -3.64
C TYR A 360 -5.06 -12.06 -3.23
N TYR A 361 -5.10 -13.03 -4.10
CA TYR A 361 -5.68 -14.33 -3.83
C TYR A 361 -4.58 -15.38 -3.87
N PRO A 362 -4.32 -16.12 -2.77
CA PRO A 362 -3.19 -17.05 -2.70
C PRO A 362 -3.27 -18.19 -3.71
N PHE A 363 -4.45 -18.45 -4.26
CA PHE A 363 -4.65 -19.47 -5.28
C PHE A 363 -4.38 -18.97 -6.71
N TRP A 364 -4.15 -17.66 -6.94
CA TRP A 364 -3.87 -17.07 -8.25
C TRP A 364 -2.60 -16.23 -8.31
N HIS A 365 -2.27 -15.54 -7.21
CA HIS A 365 -1.29 -14.46 -7.23
C HIS A 365 0.03 -14.80 -6.53
N GLY A 366 0.38 -16.10 -6.45
CA GLY A 366 1.63 -16.53 -5.84
C GLY A 366 1.63 -16.54 -4.31
N SER A 367 2.80 -16.62 -3.72
CA SER A 367 2.99 -16.78 -2.28
C SER A 367 2.82 -15.46 -1.51
N LEU A 368 2.68 -15.56 -0.18
CA LEU A 368 2.75 -14.39 0.71
C LEU A 368 4.11 -13.68 0.64
N GLY A 369 5.19 -14.38 0.27
CA GLY A 369 6.49 -13.78 0.00
C GLY A 369 6.47 -12.89 -1.26
N ASP A 370 5.78 -13.34 -2.31
CA ASP A 370 5.60 -12.54 -3.52
C ASP A 370 4.77 -11.28 -3.24
N LEU A 371 3.71 -11.40 -2.43
CA LEU A 371 2.92 -10.26 -1.96
C LEU A 371 3.77 -9.29 -1.15
N ALA A 372 4.57 -9.80 -0.20
CA ALA A 372 5.45 -8.97 0.63
C ALA A 372 6.44 -8.16 -0.24
N ASN A 373 7.04 -8.82 -1.24
CA ASN A 373 7.93 -8.18 -2.21
C ASN A 373 7.17 -7.10 -3.01
N CYS A 374 5.98 -7.41 -3.52
CA CYS A 374 5.18 -6.47 -4.32
C CYS A 374 4.80 -5.22 -3.51
N LEU A 375 4.17 -5.39 -2.35
CA LEU A 375 3.72 -4.26 -1.52
C LEU A 375 4.88 -3.42 -0.99
N THR A 376 5.97 -4.06 -0.55
CA THR A 376 7.15 -3.35 -0.07
C THR A 376 7.77 -2.49 -1.18
N ASN A 377 7.99 -3.06 -2.35
CA ASN A 377 8.56 -2.33 -3.47
C ASN A 377 7.64 -1.21 -3.97
N ALA A 378 6.32 -1.43 -4.01
CA ALA A 378 5.36 -0.41 -4.41
C ALA A 378 5.37 0.76 -3.41
N ALA A 379 5.32 0.48 -2.11
CA ALA A 379 5.37 1.50 -1.06
C ALA A 379 6.66 2.33 -1.14
N LEU A 380 7.81 1.67 -1.27
CA LEU A 380 9.12 2.31 -1.34
C LEU A 380 9.29 3.13 -2.62
N ARG A 381 8.89 2.57 -3.77
CA ARG A 381 9.10 3.22 -5.07
C ARG A 381 8.23 4.46 -5.25
N TYR A 382 6.98 4.41 -4.81
CA TYR A 382 6.02 5.49 -5.07
C TYR A 382 5.73 6.37 -3.85
N GLY A 383 6.28 6.05 -2.68
CA GLY A 383 6.06 6.80 -1.44
C GLY A 383 4.58 6.83 -1.03
N LYS A 384 3.81 5.81 -1.41
CA LYS A 384 2.37 5.77 -1.19
C LYS A 384 1.99 4.63 -0.24
N PRO A 385 0.93 4.82 0.57
CA PRO A 385 0.29 3.72 1.25
C PRO A 385 -0.15 2.63 0.26
N VAL A 386 -0.03 1.38 0.68
CA VAL A 386 -0.46 0.20 -0.08
C VAL A 386 -1.47 -0.60 0.72
N MET A 387 -2.41 -1.25 0.07
CA MET A 387 -3.38 -2.14 0.72
C MET A 387 -3.67 -3.37 -0.12
N VAL A 388 -4.12 -4.43 0.55
CA VAL A 388 -4.78 -5.54 -0.11
C VAL A 388 -6.26 -5.17 -0.25
N ALA A 389 -6.67 -4.74 -1.45
CA ALA A 389 -8.02 -4.28 -1.75
C ALA A 389 -9.02 -5.43 -1.90
N GLU A 390 -8.53 -6.63 -2.23
CA GLU A 390 -9.31 -7.87 -2.25
C GLU A 390 -8.47 -9.07 -1.85
N THR A 391 -9.05 -9.95 -1.04
CA THR A 391 -8.50 -11.27 -0.73
C THR A 391 -9.61 -12.21 -0.23
N ALA A 392 -9.37 -13.50 -0.30
CA ALA A 392 -10.22 -14.51 0.32
C ALA A 392 -9.42 -15.78 0.63
N PHE A 393 -9.94 -16.57 1.57
CA PHE A 393 -9.43 -17.91 1.88
C PHE A 393 -10.59 -18.83 2.33
N PRO A 394 -10.66 -20.06 1.85
CA PRO A 394 -11.79 -20.94 2.13
C PRO A 394 -11.77 -21.48 3.58
N TRP A 395 -12.96 -21.52 4.21
CA TRP A 395 -13.18 -22.12 5.53
C TRP A 395 -13.57 -23.62 5.46
N THR A 396 -13.78 -24.11 4.25
CA THR A 396 -14.16 -25.51 3.94
C THR A 396 -13.62 -25.87 2.57
N ASN A 397 -13.75 -27.12 2.16
CA ASN A 397 -13.34 -27.57 0.81
C ASN A 397 -13.94 -26.66 -0.26
N SER A 398 -13.11 -26.23 -1.18
CA SER A 398 -13.44 -25.24 -2.19
C SER A 398 -12.89 -25.64 -3.55
N ILE A 399 -13.56 -25.18 -4.62
CA ILE A 399 -13.06 -25.33 -5.98
C ILE A 399 -11.72 -24.60 -6.20
N TRP A 400 -11.40 -23.61 -5.35
CA TRP A 400 -10.20 -22.78 -5.48
C TRP A 400 -8.94 -23.44 -4.94
N ALA A 401 -9.05 -24.23 -3.84
CA ALA A 401 -7.92 -24.97 -3.31
C ALA A 401 -8.30 -25.98 -2.22
N THR A 402 -7.56 -27.06 -2.15
CA THR A 402 -7.62 -28.05 -1.06
C THR A 402 -6.58 -27.75 0.02
N ASN A 403 -5.42 -27.20 -0.34
CA ASN A 403 -4.37 -26.78 0.58
C ASN A 403 -3.50 -25.69 -0.10
N ILE A 404 -3.42 -24.51 0.50
CA ILE A 404 -2.68 -23.37 -0.04
C ILE A 404 -1.52 -23.06 0.91
N TYR A 405 -0.28 -23.25 0.43
CA TYR A 405 0.97 -22.98 1.18
C TYR A 405 1.02 -23.66 2.55
N GLY A 406 0.51 -24.89 2.67
CA GLY A 406 0.46 -25.62 3.92
C GLY A 406 -0.67 -25.21 4.87
N ILE A 407 -1.53 -24.27 4.48
CA ILE A 407 -2.70 -23.85 5.26
C ILE A 407 -3.92 -24.62 4.75
N PRO A 408 -4.59 -25.45 5.57
CA PRO A 408 -5.75 -26.21 5.13
C PRO A 408 -7.00 -25.33 4.99
N PRO A 409 -7.93 -25.65 4.06
CA PRO A 409 -9.22 -24.94 3.92
C PRO A 409 -10.17 -25.33 5.06
N THR A 410 -9.95 -24.74 6.21
CA THR A 410 -10.74 -24.94 7.43
C THR A 410 -10.97 -23.60 8.12
N THR A 411 -11.89 -23.53 9.07
CA THR A 411 -12.12 -22.31 9.88
C THR A 411 -10.85 -21.85 10.61
N ASN A 412 -10.03 -22.79 11.09
CA ASN A 412 -8.73 -22.47 11.66
C ASN A 412 -7.71 -22.03 10.61
N GLY A 413 -7.74 -22.63 9.42
CA GLY A 413 -6.91 -22.23 8.28
C GLY A 413 -7.21 -20.82 7.81
N GLN A 414 -8.48 -20.39 7.79
CA GLN A 414 -8.80 -18.97 7.54
C GLN A 414 -8.12 -18.03 8.55
N VAL A 415 -8.16 -18.38 9.85
CA VAL A 415 -7.49 -17.58 10.90
C VAL A 415 -5.98 -17.57 10.68
N GLN A 416 -5.36 -18.71 10.37
CA GLN A 416 -3.92 -18.80 10.08
C GLN A 416 -3.54 -17.94 8.88
N PHE A 417 -4.33 -17.95 7.82
CA PHE A 417 -4.11 -17.11 6.64
C PHE A 417 -4.19 -15.62 6.99
N VAL A 418 -5.22 -15.21 7.75
CA VAL A 418 -5.37 -13.80 8.20
C VAL A 418 -4.17 -13.36 9.02
N VAL A 419 -3.66 -14.20 9.94
CA VAL A 419 -2.47 -13.89 10.74
C VAL A 419 -1.24 -13.68 9.86
N ALA A 420 -1.00 -14.59 8.91
CA ALA A 420 0.13 -14.50 8.00
C ALA A 420 0.02 -13.30 7.05
N LEU A 421 -1.16 -13.03 6.52
CA LEU A 421 -1.43 -11.88 5.65
C LEU A 421 -1.26 -10.54 6.41
N ALA A 422 -1.75 -10.46 7.65
CA ALA A 422 -1.58 -9.28 8.49
C ALA A 422 -0.10 -8.98 8.76
N GLN A 423 0.73 -10.01 8.96
CA GLN A 423 2.17 -9.83 9.09
C GLN A 423 2.77 -9.20 7.84
N VAL A 424 2.41 -9.69 6.66
CA VAL A 424 2.90 -9.14 5.39
C VAL A 424 2.54 -7.66 5.25
N VAL A 425 1.26 -7.32 5.36
CA VAL A 425 0.80 -5.93 5.11
C VAL A 425 1.32 -4.97 6.17
N LYS A 426 1.35 -5.38 7.44
CA LYS A 426 1.84 -4.53 8.54
C LYS A 426 3.36 -4.42 8.59
N SER A 427 4.10 -5.31 7.93
CA SER A 427 5.55 -5.23 7.78
C SER A 427 5.99 -4.30 6.65
N VAL A 428 5.07 -3.76 5.86
CA VAL A 428 5.40 -2.78 4.84
C VAL A 428 6.09 -1.58 5.51
N PRO A 429 7.27 -1.16 5.03
CA PRO A 429 8.06 -0.10 5.64
C PRO A 429 7.26 1.19 5.80
N TYR A 430 7.67 2.02 6.76
CA TYR A 430 7.11 3.35 7.03
C TYR A 430 5.66 3.36 7.49
N ASN A 431 5.15 2.23 7.97
CA ASN A 431 3.75 2.06 8.31
C ASN A 431 2.81 2.36 7.11
N LEU A 432 3.29 2.07 5.90
CA LEU A 432 2.54 2.31 4.67
C LEU A 432 1.56 1.17 4.33
N GLY A 433 1.53 0.09 5.09
CA GLY A 433 0.51 -0.95 4.99
C GLY A 433 -0.83 -0.44 5.51
N ALA A 434 -1.74 -0.08 4.61
CA ALA A 434 -2.98 0.67 4.92
C ALA A 434 -4.12 -0.19 5.43
N GLY A 435 -4.21 -1.44 4.96
CA GLY A 435 -5.34 -2.28 5.29
C GLY A 435 -5.48 -3.51 4.41
N ILE A 436 -6.48 -4.31 4.74
CA ILE A 436 -6.87 -5.52 4.02
C ILE A 436 -8.39 -5.52 3.90
N PHE A 437 -8.90 -5.86 2.71
CA PHE A 437 -10.32 -6.04 2.44
C PHE A 437 -10.61 -7.49 2.04
N TRP A 438 -11.56 -8.12 2.74
CA TRP A 438 -11.98 -9.48 2.46
C TRP A 438 -13.12 -9.50 1.47
N TRP A 439 -13.05 -10.40 0.49
CA TRP A 439 -14.06 -10.57 -0.56
C TRP A 439 -15.03 -11.69 -0.24
N GLY A 440 -16.31 -11.49 -0.62
CA GLY A 440 -17.35 -12.52 -0.47
C GLY A 440 -17.73 -12.78 0.99
N THR A 441 -17.61 -11.78 1.84
CA THR A 441 -17.82 -11.90 3.30
C THR A 441 -19.22 -12.34 3.67
N GLU A 442 -20.26 -11.82 3.00
CA GLU A 442 -21.68 -12.13 3.21
C GLU A 442 -22.20 -13.30 2.39
N TYR A 443 -21.39 -13.83 1.51
CA TYR A 443 -21.85 -14.82 0.53
C TYR A 443 -22.37 -16.08 1.18
N GLN A 444 -23.58 -16.48 0.79
CA GLN A 444 -24.24 -17.71 1.16
C GLN A 444 -24.76 -18.41 -0.10
N LYS A 445 -24.90 -19.73 -0.04
CA LYS A 445 -25.44 -20.49 -1.17
C LYS A 445 -26.89 -20.11 -1.43
N LEU A 446 -27.19 -19.66 -2.64
CA LEU A 446 -28.54 -19.38 -3.14
C LEU A 446 -28.85 -20.21 -4.38
N ASN A 447 -30.08 -20.77 -4.44
CA ASN A 447 -30.53 -21.46 -5.64
C ASN A 447 -30.65 -20.48 -6.82
N GLY A 448 -30.10 -20.86 -7.96
CA GLY A 448 -30.12 -20.04 -9.19
C GLY A 448 -29.07 -18.93 -9.24
N VAL A 449 -28.22 -18.79 -8.21
CA VAL A 449 -27.09 -17.85 -8.18
C VAL A 449 -25.78 -18.61 -8.29
N ASN A 450 -24.90 -18.14 -9.14
CA ASN A 450 -23.53 -18.66 -9.25
C ASN A 450 -22.57 -17.76 -8.47
N GLU A 451 -22.32 -18.11 -7.20
CA GLU A 451 -21.41 -17.40 -6.32
C GLU A 451 -19.93 -17.68 -6.65
N ALA A 452 -19.65 -18.39 -7.72
CA ALA A 452 -18.31 -18.79 -8.16
C ALA A 452 -17.48 -19.47 -7.04
N GLY A 453 -18.13 -20.12 -6.07
CA GLY A 453 -17.48 -20.78 -4.93
C GLY A 453 -17.11 -19.85 -3.76
N PHE A 454 -17.34 -18.54 -3.86
CA PHE A 454 -17.01 -17.58 -2.80
C PHE A 454 -17.87 -17.71 -1.53
N ASN A 455 -19.00 -18.44 -1.59
CA ASN A 455 -19.72 -18.85 -0.39
C ASN A 455 -18.86 -19.71 0.56
N THR A 456 -17.81 -20.37 0.05
CA THR A 456 -16.84 -21.12 0.85
C THR A 456 -15.76 -20.27 1.51
N THR A 457 -15.67 -19.00 1.17
CA THR A 457 -14.71 -18.03 1.75
C THR A 457 -15.38 -17.03 2.70
N SER A 458 -16.71 -17.11 2.84
CA SER A 458 -17.51 -16.22 3.69
C SER A 458 -17.03 -16.18 5.15
N PHE A 459 -17.35 -15.10 5.86
CA PHE A 459 -17.19 -15.00 7.31
C PHE A 459 -18.31 -15.74 8.08
N PHE A 460 -19.24 -16.33 7.37
CA PHE A 460 -20.36 -17.05 7.93
C PHE A 460 -20.39 -18.47 7.34
N ASN A 461 -20.66 -19.47 8.18
CA ASN A 461 -20.85 -20.85 7.71
C ASN A 461 -22.16 -21.00 6.93
N SER A 462 -22.42 -22.21 6.39
CA SER A 462 -23.62 -22.51 5.60
C SER A 462 -24.97 -22.33 6.35
N GLN A 463 -24.95 -22.18 7.68
CA GLN A 463 -26.12 -21.87 8.49
C GLN A 463 -26.21 -20.39 8.88
N GLY A 464 -25.31 -19.55 8.35
CA GLY A 464 -25.24 -18.13 8.63
C GLY A 464 -24.57 -17.78 9.98
N ASN A 465 -23.98 -18.72 10.71
CA ASN A 465 -23.26 -18.40 11.94
C ASN A 465 -21.89 -17.82 11.63
N VAL A 466 -21.53 -16.74 12.34
CA VAL A 466 -20.23 -16.08 12.21
C VAL A 466 -19.10 -17.05 12.58
N LEU A 467 -18.03 -17.02 11.78
CA LEU A 467 -16.84 -17.85 11.94
C LEU A 467 -15.75 -17.10 12.72
N PRO A 468 -14.79 -17.81 13.33
CA PRO A 468 -13.69 -17.20 14.10
C PRO A 468 -12.84 -16.20 13.31
N VAL A 469 -12.80 -16.33 11.98
CA VAL A 469 -12.08 -15.40 11.10
C VAL A 469 -12.52 -13.95 11.26
N ALA A 470 -13.81 -13.69 11.53
CA ALA A 470 -14.32 -12.34 11.72
C ALA A 470 -13.61 -11.62 12.89
N GLY A 471 -13.51 -12.29 14.05
CA GLY A 471 -12.80 -11.75 15.21
C GLY A 471 -11.29 -11.62 14.98
N ALA A 472 -10.66 -12.61 14.35
CA ALA A 472 -9.24 -12.55 14.00
C ALA A 472 -8.95 -11.36 13.05
N PHE A 473 -9.81 -11.17 12.06
CA PHE A 473 -9.67 -10.10 11.06
C PHE A 473 -9.78 -8.72 11.70
N GLY A 474 -10.79 -8.48 12.54
CA GLY A 474 -10.96 -7.20 13.23
C GLY A 474 -9.84 -6.88 14.22
N GLN A 475 -9.21 -7.90 14.82
CA GLN A 475 -8.07 -7.68 15.71
C GLN A 475 -6.86 -7.01 15.04
N MET A 476 -6.75 -7.03 13.71
CA MET A 476 -5.71 -6.29 13.00
C MET A 476 -5.79 -4.79 13.23
N ALA A 477 -6.98 -4.25 13.47
CA ALA A 477 -7.22 -2.82 13.67
C ALA A 477 -7.34 -2.42 15.17
N ALA A 478 -7.26 -3.39 16.08
CA ALA A 478 -7.35 -3.13 17.52
C ALA A 478 -6.14 -2.32 18.04
N PRO A 479 -6.26 -1.62 19.19
CA PRO A 479 -5.11 -1.01 19.85
C PRO A 479 -3.99 -2.03 20.12
N VAL A 480 -2.74 -1.62 19.89
CA VAL A 480 -1.58 -2.48 20.17
C VAL A 480 -1.24 -2.36 21.65
N LEU A 481 -1.39 -3.45 22.39
CA LEU A 481 -1.08 -3.52 23.81
C LEU A 481 -0.07 -4.65 24.06
N LEU A 482 1.00 -4.33 24.80
CA LEU A 482 1.90 -5.34 25.35
C LEU A 482 1.32 -5.89 26.65
N SER A 483 1.39 -7.21 26.79
CA SER A 483 1.14 -7.91 28.05
C SER A 483 2.37 -8.69 28.49
N ALA A 484 2.54 -8.86 29.78
CA ALA A 484 3.63 -9.64 30.34
C ALA A 484 3.11 -10.58 31.42
N SER A 485 3.60 -11.81 31.43
CA SER A 485 3.30 -12.80 32.47
C SER A 485 4.55 -13.56 32.86
N LEU A 486 4.74 -13.76 34.16
CA LEU A 486 5.88 -14.47 34.72
C LEU A 486 5.48 -15.89 35.10
N THR A 487 6.29 -16.88 34.67
CA THR A 487 6.13 -18.28 35.05
C THR A 487 7.51 -18.82 35.43
N GLY A 488 7.74 -19.05 36.74
CA GLY A 488 9.05 -19.38 37.25
C GLY A 488 10.07 -18.27 36.95
N SER A 489 11.18 -18.61 36.30
CA SER A 489 12.23 -17.68 35.87
C SER A 489 12.04 -17.20 34.41
N SER A 490 10.87 -17.41 33.81
CA SER A 490 10.59 -17.05 32.42
C SER A 490 9.53 -15.99 32.32
N LEU A 491 9.85 -14.84 31.69
CA LEU A 491 8.91 -13.76 31.36
C LEU A 491 8.40 -13.97 29.94
N LYS A 492 7.09 -14.21 29.80
CA LYS A 492 6.40 -14.18 28.51
C LYS A 492 5.95 -12.75 28.23
N VAL A 493 6.45 -12.15 27.14
CA VAL A 493 5.96 -10.87 26.62
C VAL A 493 5.12 -11.16 25.40
N ALA A 494 3.89 -10.65 25.36
CA ALA A 494 2.92 -10.96 24.30
C ALA A 494 2.19 -9.70 23.81
N TRP A 495 1.75 -9.76 22.53
CA TRP A 495 1.02 -8.67 21.86
C TRP A 495 0.02 -9.21 20.85
N PRO A 496 -1.07 -8.46 20.58
CA PRO A 496 -2.12 -8.88 19.67
C PRO A 496 -1.71 -8.77 18.19
N LEU A 497 -2.55 -9.31 17.32
CA LEU A 497 -2.38 -9.29 15.86
C LEU A 497 -2.24 -7.86 15.30
N SER A 498 -2.80 -6.85 15.94
CA SER A 498 -2.61 -5.45 15.57
C SER A 498 -1.14 -4.99 15.61
N GLY A 499 -0.29 -5.65 16.40
CA GLY A 499 1.16 -5.43 16.45
C GLY A 499 1.95 -6.37 15.52
N ALA A 500 1.31 -7.03 14.57
CA ALA A 500 2.02 -7.78 13.52
C ALA A 500 3.01 -6.87 12.77
N GLY A 501 4.15 -7.42 12.37
CA GLY A 501 5.20 -6.65 11.69
C GLY A 501 6.00 -5.70 12.58
N MET A 502 5.63 -5.49 13.84
CA MET A 502 6.41 -4.68 14.77
C MET A 502 7.56 -5.48 15.41
N THR A 503 8.64 -4.77 15.73
CA THR A 503 9.80 -5.34 16.42
C THR A 503 9.71 -5.11 17.92
N LEU A 504 9.83 -6.17 18.73
CA LEU A 504 9.96 -6.04 20.18
C LEU A 504 11.38 -5.58 20.53
N THR A 505 11.49 -4.49 21.28
CA THR A 505 12.77 -3.97 21.76
C THR A 505 12.81 -3.91 23.28
N THR A 506 14.00 -3.95 23.85
CA THR A 506 14.24 -3.93 25.31
C THR A 506 15.35 -2.97 25.69
N THR A 507 15.28 -2.46 26.91
CA THR A 507 16.35 -1.67 27.54
C THR A 507 16.39 -1.90 29.06
N THR A 508 17.48 -1.53 29.69
CA THR A 508 17.65 -1.57 31.16
C THR A 508 17.43 -0.19 31.81
N SER A 509 17.29 0.88 31.04
CA SER A 509 17.12 2.26 31.54
C SER A 509 16.05 3.01 30.72
N LEU A 510 15.37 3.95 31.36
CA LEU A 510 14.43 4.88 30.71
C LEU A 510 14.96 6.32 30.65
N SER A 511 16.25 6.53 30.89
CA SER A 511 16.85 7.87 30.79
C SER A 511 16.85 8.38 29.34
N SER A 512 16.94 9.71 29.17
CA SER A 512 17.07 10.33 27.85
C SER A 512 18.31 9.79 27.12
N GLY A 513 18.17 9.48 25.83
CA GLY A 513 19.25 8.94 25.00
C GLY A 513 19.49 7.41 25.14
N THR A 514 18.63 6.71 25.89
CA THR A 514 18.76 5.24 26.05
C THR A 514 18.60 4.50 24.72
N VAL A 515 19.53 3.59 24.46
CA VAL A 515 19.46 2.68 23.31
C VAL A 515 18.49 1.54 23.62
N TRP A 516 17.57 1.29 22.69
CA TRP A 516 16.68 0.15 22.73
C TRP A 516 17.21 -0.93 21.80
N LEU A 517 17.45 -2.11 22.34
CA LEU A 517 18.00 -3.25 21.60
C LEU A 517 16.87 -4.17 21.17
N GLN A 518 16.97 -4.71 19.96
CA GLN A 518 16.02 -5.71 19.47
C GLN A 518 16.07 -6.98 20.33
N VAL A 519 14.91 -7.51 20.65
CA VAL A 519 14.78 -8.84 21.26
C VAL A 519 14.95 -9.88 20.17
N THR A 520 16.02 -10.67 20.25
CA THR A 520 16.39 -11.68 19.22
C THR A 520 15.77 -13.05 19.45
N ASN A 521 15.08 -13.25 20.58
CA ASN A 521 14.40 -14.51 20.87
C ASN A 521 13.27 -14.76 19.85
N LEU A 522 13.10 -16.02 19.48
CA LEU A 522 12.06 -16.44 18.54
C LEU A 522 10.67 -15.94 18.96
N VAL A 523 10.02 -15.25 18.06
CA VAL A 523 8.61 -14.88 18.20
C VAL A 523 7.76 -16.08 17.82
N GLN A 524 6.87 -16.46 18.71
CA GLN A 524 5.90 -17.55 18.53
C GLN A 524 4.51 -16.97 18.38
N THR A 525 3.60 -17.75 17.79
CA THR A 525 2.20 -17.33 17.57
C THR A 525 1.25 -18.37 18.18
N THR A 526 0.25 -17.92 18.91
CA THR A 526 -0.87 -18.75 19.37
C THR A 526 -2.18 -18.04 19.06
N GLY A 527 -2.96 -18.59 18.11
CA GLY A 527 -4.14 -17.92 17.56
C GLY A 527 -3.74 -16.57 16.95
N THR A 528 -4.27 -15.48 17.47
CA THR A 528 -4.01 -14.09 17.04
C THR A 528 -3.05 -13.33 17.97
N VAL A 529 -2.28 -14.04 18.79
CA VAL A 529 -1.34 -13.46 19.75
C VAL A 529 0.08 -13.87 19.42
N PHE A 530 0.95 -12.89 19.23
CA PHE A 530 2.40 -13.07 19.15
C PHE A 530 3.00 -13.03 20.56
N TYR A 531 4.03 -13.83 20.80
CA TYR A 531 4.76 -13.78 22.05
C TYR A 531 6.21 -14.25 21.91
N THR A 532 7.03 -13.83 22.86
CA THR A 532 8.37 -14.37 23.06
C THR A 532 8.60 -14.61 24.54
N THR A 533 9.51 -15.53 24.85
CA THR A 533 9.88 -15.86 26.24
C THR A 533 11.31 -15.42 26.52
N GLN A 534 11.50 -14.70 27.62
CA GLN A 534 12.78 -14.14 28.05
C GLN A 534 13.16 -14.72 29.41
N PRO A 535 14.43 -15.07 29.65
CA PRO A 535 14.88 -15.42 31.01
C PRO A 535 14.84 -14.17 31.88
N VAL A 536 14.39 -14.34 33.13
CA VAL A 536 14.45 -13.29 34.17
C VAL A 536 15.73 -13.45 34.96
N THR A 537 16.55 -12.42 34.92
CA THR A 537 17.78 -12.32 35.76
C THR A 537 17.47 -11.45 36.98
N SER A 538 17.67 -11.98 38.18
CA SER A 538 17.45 -11.21 39.42
C SER A 538 18.33 -9.97 39.47
N GLY A 539 17.78 -8.84 39.94
CA GLY A 539 18.51 -7.59 40.17
C GLY A 539 18.67 -6.67 38.94
N THR A 540 18.09 -6.99 37.79
CA THR A 540 18.12 -6.11 36.61
C THR A 540 16.72 -5.69 36.20
N ASN A 541 16.48 -4.38 36.11
CA ASN A 541 15.26 -3.85 35.47
C ASN A 541 15.32 -4.06 33.96
N ARG A 542 14.22 -4.48 33.37
CA ARG A 542 14.05 -4.51 31.92
C ARG A 542 12.73 -3.87 31.51
N PHE A 543 12.81 -3.04 30.49
CA PHE A 543 11.67 -2.36 29.88
C PHE A 543 11.48 -2.89 28.45
N TYR A 544 10.27 -3.00 28.00
CA TYR A 544 9.92 -3.52 26.68
C TYR A 544 8.98 -2.56 25.95
N ARG A 545 9.17 -2.42 24.65
CA ARG A 545 8.22 -1.74 23.76
C ARG A 545 8.18 -2.42 22.41
N LEU A 546 7.06 -2.26 21.70
CA LEU A 546 6.99 -2.55 20.28
C LEU A 546 7.36 -1.28 19.48
N GLN A 547 8.09 -1.49 18.42
CA GLN A 547 8.54 -0.44 17.52
C GLN A 547 8.15 -0.85 16.09
N THR A 548 7.63 0.09 15.29
CA THR A 548 7.42 -0.10 13.86
C THR A 548 8.75 -0.17 13.13
N ASN A 549 8.83 -1.01 12.15
CA ASN A 549 10.03 -1.16 11.31
C ASN A 549 10.13 -0.01 10.32
#